data_02d681afa4272e72f60403a7d6499c0b
#
_entry.id   02d681afa4272e72f60403a7d6499c0b
#
_cell.length_a   1.000
_cell.length_b   1.000
_cell.length_c   1.000
_cell.angle_alpha   90.00
_cell.angle_beta   90.00
_cell.angle_gamma   90.00
#
_symmetry.space_group_name_H-M   'P 1'
#
loop_
_entity.id
_entity.type
_entity.pdbx_description
1 polymer ?
#
loop_
_entity_poly.entity_id
_entity_poly.type
_entity_poly.pdbx_seq_one_letter_code
_entity_poly.pdbx_strand_id
1 'polypeptide(L)'
;MSHAHTYVNEHTLSHRIVEDLGNDLPAVKEVAYFVNWAIYARNHNPQDLPADYLTHVLYAFGNVRPENGEVYLSDPWSDTDKHYEGDSWNDAGTNLYGCMKQLFLLKKAHRNLKVLLSIGGWTYSSNFAQPASTEAGRKLFASSAVKILENLGIDGIDIDWEYPQNEEQAAHYVELLREVRSALDAAEHKRGNQQQRTHFLLTVACPAGAENFQRLKIPEMDRYLDFWNLMAYDYAGSWSQKAGHQANLNPEHEHAAATVCSTTAAVEYYTGPHGGVHPSKIILGMPLYGRTFTNTSGPGDAFQGVGGEGSWETGIWDFKVLPKPGAQEVHDTKVGASWSYDATARTMISYDTADMVAQKAEYVRERGLGGGMWWESSADRPIGGGSLIETFVKASGGVSRLDQAQNCLEYPESKYENLRKQIP
;
A
#
# COMPACT_ATOMS: atom_id res chain seq x y z
N MET A 1 -65.12 9.59 -23.63
CA MET A 1 -64.24 8.85 -22.69
C MET A 1 -62.76 9.08 -23.11
N SER A 2 -62.12 9.97 -22.43
CA SER A 2 -60.74 10.42 -22.76
C SER A 2 -59.75 9.58 -22.01
N HIS A 3 -58.82 8.93 -22.68
CA HIS A 3 -57.69 8.24 -22.08
C HIS A 3 -56.50 9.21 -22.01
N ALA A 4 -56.16 9.64 -20.81
CA ALA A 4 -54.95 10.38 -20.54
C ALA A 4 -53.78 9.37 -20.40
N HIS A 5 -52.84 9.42 -21.32
CA HIS A 5 -51.52 8.75 -21.18
C HIS A 5 -50.60 9.62 -20.35
N THR A 6 -50.24 9.12 -19.18
CA THR A 6 -49.22 9.75 -18.32
C THR A 6 -47.87 9.33 -18.85
N TYR A 7 -47.13 10.27 -19.44
CA TYR A 7 -45.69 10.10 -19.74
C TYR A 7 -44.90 10.17 -18.45
N VAL A 8 -44.36 9.05 -17.99
CA VAL A 8 -43.37 9.01 -16.91
C VAL A 8 -42.02 9.33 -17.53
N ASN A 9 -41.38 10.34 -17.00
CA ASN A 9 -40.13 10.91 -17.52
C ASN A 9 -38.96 9.95 -17.21
N GLU A 10 -38.41 9.28 -18.21
CA GLU A 10 -37.31 8.29 -18.10
C GLU A 10 -36.03 8.88 -17.48
N HIS A 11 -35.83 10.20 -17.55
CA HIS A 11 -34.71 10.87 -16.91
C HIS A 11 -34.77 10.90 -15.39
N THR A 12 -35.93 10.81 -14.77
CA THR A 12 -36.11 10.82 -13.32
C THR A 12 -35.88 9.43 -12.69
N LEU A 13 -36.08 8.36 -13.47
CA LEU A 13 -35.79 7.00 -13.02
C LEU A 13 -34.29 6.69 -13.03
N SER A 14 -33.56 7.18 -14.05
CA SER A 14 -32.10 6.95 -14.13
C SER A 14 -31.32 7.64 -13.00
N HIS A 15 -31.71 8.85 -12.61
CA HIS A 15 -31.08 9.55 -11.48
C HIS A 15 -31.34 8.87 -10.11
N ARG A 16 -32.59 8.39 -9.87
CA ARG A 16 -32.90 7.68 -8.63
C ARG A 16 -32.21 6.30 -8.52
N ILE A 17 -32.07 5.59 -9.63
CA ILE A 17 -31.34 4.29 -9.63
C ILE A 17 -29.85 4.48 -9.38
N VAL A 18 -29.25 5.57 -9.87
CA VAL A 18 -27.84 5.88 -9.63
C VAL A 18 -27.60 6.35 -8.19
N GLU A 19 -28.53 7.11 -7.57
CA GLU A 19 -28.43 7.52 -6.17
C GLU A 19 -28.63 6.35 -5.19
N ASP A 20 -29.55 5.41 -5.47
CA ASP A 20 -29.77 4.23 -4.61
C ASP A 20 -28.64 3.19 -4.73
N LEU A 21 -28.01 3.03 -5.90
CA LEU A 21 -26.86 2.15 -6.07
C LEU A 21 -25.56 2.73 -5.46
N GLY A 22 -25.49 4.04 -5.26
CA GLY A 22 -24.33 4.70 -4.64
C GLY A 22 -24.20 4.44 -3.14
N ASN A 23 -25.25 4.11 -2.43
CA ASN A 23 -25.26 3.91 -0.98
C ASN A 23 -24.93 2.46 -0.54
N ASP A 24 -25.00 1.48 -1.45
CA ASP A 24 -24.77 0.06 -1.13
C ASP A 24 -23.35 -0.44 -1.46
N LEU A 25 -22.51 0.38 -2.10
CA LEU A 25 -21.13 -0.03 -2.38
C LEU A 25 -20.26 0.06 -1.12
N PRO A 26 -19.39 -0.93 -0.86
CA PRO A 26 -18.50 -0.90 0.30
C PRO A 26 -17.57 0.32 0.28
N ALA A 27 -17.19 0.79 1.47
CA ALA A 27 -16.21 1.88 1.61
C ALA A 27 -14.86 1.47 1.04
N VAL A 28 -14.17 2.43 0.42
CA VAL A 28 -12.88 2.21 -0.26
C VAL A 28 -11.74 2.54 0.70
N LYS A 29 -10.77 1.65 0.81
CA LYS A 29 -9.49 1.94 1.47
C LYS A 29 -8.52 2.52 0.47
N GLU A 30 -7.89 3.61 0.86
CA GLU A 30 -6.82 4.25 0.10
C GLU A 30 -5.56 4.25 0.95
N VAL A 31 -4.60 3.44 0.55
CA VAL A 31 -3.40 3.10 1.33
C VAL A 31 -2.17 3.65 0.64
N ALA A 32 -1.28 4.33 1.35
CA ALA A 32 0.00 4.77 0.78
C ALA A 32 1.16 4.38 1.69
N TYR A 33 2.23 3.86 1.10
CA TYR A 33 3.50 3.74 1.79
C TYR A 33 4.16 5.10 1.91
N PHE A 34 4.61 5.43 3.12
CA PHE A 34 5.54 6.52 3.41
C PHE A 34 6.87 5.92 3.86
N VAL A 35 7.93 6.19 3.11
CA VAL A 35 9.25 5.64 3.43
C VAL A 35 10.03 6.62 4.30
N ASN A 36 10.64 6.14 5.40
CA ASN A 36 11.29 7.01 6.36
C ASN A 36 12.53 7.73 5.81
N TRP A 37 13.13 7.21 4.75
CA TRP A 37 14.24 7.88 4.05
C TRP A 37 13.79 8.97 3.07
N ALA A 38 12.48 9.17 2.85
CA ALA A 38 11.98 10.20 1.95
C ALA A 38 12.25 11.63 2.46
N ILE A 39 12.46 11.80 3.75
CA ILE A 39 12.77 13.11 4.35
C ILE A 39 14.13 13.67 3.97
N TYR A 40 15.02 12.84 3.42
CA TYR A 40 16.37 13.26 3.01
C TYR A 40 16.37 13.79 1.57
N ALA A 41 17.05 13.14 0.64
CA ALA A 41 17.23 13.62 -0.73
C ALA A 41 15.91 13.81 -1.49
N ARG A 42 14.87 13.03 -1.18
CA ARG A 42 13.53 13.18 -1.80
C ARG A 42 12.79 14.40 -1.28
N ASN A 43 13.17 14.92 -0.11
CA ASN A 43 12.56 16.08 0.57
C ASN A 43 11.03 15.97 0.67
N HIS A 44 10.55 14.76 0.97
CA HIS A 44 9.13 14.46 1.19
C HIS A 44 8.91 14.11 2.66
N ASN A 45 8.12 14.92 3.34
CA ASN A 45 7.85 14.82 4.78
C ASN A 45 6.41 14.33 5.02
N PRO A 46 6.07 13.85 6.21
CA PRO A 46 4.70 13.41 6.50
C PRO A 46 3.63 14.48 6.22
N GLN A 47 3.95 15.76 6.39
CA GLN A 47 3.05 16.89 6.11
C GLN A 47 2.70 17.03 4.62
N ASP A 48 3.52 16.44 3.72
CA ASP A 48 3.30 16.47 2.28
C ASP A 48 2.32 15.36 1.80
N LEU A 49 1.94 14.44 2.71
CA LEU A 49 0.96 13.40 2.40
C LEU A 49 -0.42 14.01 2.10
N PRO A 50 -1.12 13.53 1.06
CA PRO A 50 -2.48 13.98 0.74
C PRO A 50 -3.51 13.36 1.69
N ALA A 51 -3.48 13.73 2.97
CA ALA A 51 -4.22 13.07 4.05
C ALA A 51 -5.76 13.06 3.85
N ASP A 52 -6.32 14.05 3.14
CA ASP A 52 -7.75 14.06 2.77
C ASP A 52 -8.14 12.96 1.78
N TYR A 53 -7.16 12.42 1.06
CA TYR A 53 -7.33 11.38 0.06
C TYR A 53 -6.89 10.00 0.54
N LEU A 54 -6.41 9.87 1.78
CA LEU A 54 -5.88 8.63 2.33
C LEU A 54 -6.73 8.13 3.51
N THR A 55 -6.81 6.82 3.64
CA THR A 55 -7.38 6.15 4.81
C THR A 55 -6.31 5.48 5.67
N HIS A 56 -5.19 5.07 5.05
CA HIS A 56 -4.11 4.36 5.73
C HIS A 56 -2.75 4.84 5.21
N VAL A 57 -1.80 4.99 6.12
CA VAL A 57 -0.38 5.18 5.82
C VAL A 57 0.38 4.00 6.38
N LEU A 58 1.15 3.32 5.54
CA LEU A 58 2.10 2.30 5.93
C LEU A 58 3.48 2.93 6.05
N TYR A 59 3.95 3.10 7.27
CA TYR A 59 5.25 3.70 7.54
C TYR A 59 6.36 2.66 7.38
N ALA A 60 7.23 2.84 6.41
CA ALA A 60 8.23 1.87 6.01
C ALA A 60 9.65 2.36 6.32
N PHE A 61 10.52 1.56 6.97
CA PHE A 61 10.24 0.22 7.49
C PHE A 61 10.78 0.08 8.92
N GLY A 62 10.06 -0.68 9.73
CA GLY A 62 10.65 -1.31 10.90
C GLY A 62 11.55 -2.47 10.46
N ASN A 63 12.57 -2.79 11.25
CA ASN A 63 13.47 -3.92 11.00
C ASN A 63 13.35 -4.98 12.10
N VAL A 64 13.88 -6.16 11.83
CA VAL A 64 13.87 -7.33 12.72
C VAL A 64 15.30 -7.74 13.03
N ARG A 65 15.60 -7.99 14.30
CA ARG A 65 16.88 -8.60 14.68
C ARG A 65 16.88 -10.09 14.32
N PRO A 66 17.73 -10.53 13.40
CA PRO A 66 17.71 -11.92 12.93
C PRO A 66 18.05 -12.93 14.02
N GLU A 67 18.81 -12.52 15.05
CA GLU A 67 19.23 -13.40 16.15
C GLU A 67 18.13 -13.73 17.15
N ASN A 68 17.09 -12.89 17.29
CA ASN A 68 16.08 -13.08 18.33
C ASN A 68 14.64 -12.67 17.94
N GLY A 69 14.44 -11.92 16.84
CA GLY A 69 13.14 -11.49 16.37
C GLY A 69 12.64 -10.16 16.94
N GLU A 70 13.43 -9.44 17.72
CA GLU A 70 13.05 -8.10 18.20
C GLU A 70 12.83 -7.15 17.03
N VAL A 71 11.65 -6.53 16.99
CA VAL A 71 11.34 -5.44 16.05
C VAL A 71 11.89 -4.13 16.60
N TYR A 72 12.52 -3.34 15.73
CA TYR A 72 13.08 -2.04 16.09
C TYR A 72 12.96 -1.03 14.94
N LEU A 73 13.05 0.26 15.27
CA LEU A 73 13.04 1.35 14.29
C LEU A 73 14.40 1.44 13.61
N SER A 74 14.39 1.60 12.28
CA SER A 74 15.63 1.53 11.48
C SER A 74 16.38 2.86 11.38
N ASP A 75 15.68 3.98 11.57
CA ASP A 75 16.25 5.33 11.48
C ASP A 75 15.68 6.24 12.60
N PRO A 76 16.27 6.22 13.80
CA PRO A 76 15.78 7.01 14.92
C PRO A 76 15.65 8.50 14.63
N TRP A 77 16.55 9.07 13.83
CA TRP A 77 16.47 10.48 13.44
C TRP A 77 15.20 10.78 12.67
N SER A 78 14.95 10.07 11.59
CA SER A 78 13.73 10.22 10.80
C SER A 78 12.49 9.84 11.61
N ASP A 79 12.57 8.72 12.33
CA ASP A 79 11.40 8.10 12.95
C ASP A 79 10.89 8.93 14.13
N THR A 80 11.79 9.35 15.06
CA THR A 80 11.37 9.89 16.37
C THR A 80 12.10 11.15 16.85
N ASP A 81 13.24 11.54 16.24
CA ASP A 81 14.14 12.53 16.86
C ASP A 81 14.18 13.86 16.12
N LYS A 82 13.95 13.88 14.80
CA LYS A 82 14.00 15.10 13.99
C LYS A 82 12.96 16.11 14.48
N HIS A 83 13.41 17.32 14.82
CA HIS A 83 12.52 18.43 15.14
C HIS A 83 12.02 19.09 13.86
N TYR A 84 10.72 19.21 13.73
CA TYR A 84 10.05 19.95 12.67
C TYR A 84 9.69 21.36 13.15
N GLU A 85 9.21 22.21 12.26
CA GLU A 85 8.75 23.55 12.59
C GLU A 85 7.68 23.49 13.71
N GLY A 86 7.85 24.30 14.74
CA GLY A 86 7.01 24.32 15.94
C GLY A 86 7.47 23.40 17.07
N ASP A 87 8.47 22.54 16.84
CA ASP A 87 9.05 21.70 17.90
C ASP A 87 10.07 22.50 18.72
N SER A 88 10.01 22.35 20.05
CA SER A 88 10.95 22.99 20.96
C SER A 88 12.09 22.05 21.38
N TRP A 89 13.31 22.55 21.36
CA TRP A 89 14.48 21.87 21.89
C TRP A 89 14.57 21.92 23.43
N ASN A 90 13.69 22.73 24.07
CA ASN A 90 13.69 22.96 25.51
C ASN A 90 12.56 22.22 26.24
N ASP A 91 11.80 21.36 25.55
CA ASP A 91 10.73 20.59 26.16
C ASP A 91 11.28 19.62 27.20
N ALA A 92 10.73 19.68 28.41
CA ALA A 92 11.12 18.77 29.50
C ALA A 92 10.50 17.39 29.27
N GLY A 93 11.17 16.35 29.77
CA GLY A 93 10.69 14.97 29.74
C GLY A 93 11.09 14.23 28.46
N THR A 94 10.52 13.03 28.28
CA THR A 94 10.73 12.20 27.10
C THR A 94 9.61 12.44 26.10
N ASN A 95 9.94 13.10 25.00
CA ASN A 95 8.94 13.51 24.00
C ASN A 95 9.20 12.86 22.64
N LEU A 96 8.09 12.59 21.92
CA LEU A 96 8.09 12.11 20.56
C LEU A 96 8.24 13.28 19.60
N TYR A 97 9.16 13.14 18.64
CA TYR A 97 9.35 14.02 17.48
C TYR A 97 9.38 13.19 16.20
N GLY A 98 10.10 13.63 15.20
CA GLY A 98 10.29 12.93 13.94
C GLY A 98 9.01 12.77 13.11
N CYS A 99 9.08 11.87 12.14
CA CYS A 99 7.95 11.55 11.28
C CYS A 99 6.74 11.05 12.08
N MET A 100 6.99 10.29 13.15
CA MET A 100 5.89 9.71 13.95
C MET A 100 5.08 10.77 14.68
N LYS A 101 5.70 11.85 15.18
CA LYS A 101 4.95 12.99 15.71
C LYS A 101 4.07 13.62 14.64
N GLN A 102 4.64 13.87 13.46
CA GLN A 102 3.90 14.51 12.36
C GLN A 102 2.73 13.65 11.88
N LEU A 103 2.92 12.32 11.76
CA LEU A 103 1.85 11.39 11.43
C LEU A 103 0.76 11.36 12.50
N PHE A 104 1.12 11.44 13.78
CA PHE A 104 0.13 11.53 14.86
C PHE A 104 -0.69 12.84 14.76
N LEU A 105 -0.06 13.96 14.42
CA LEU A 105 -0.76 15.23 14.17
C LEU A 105 -1.71 15.13 12.97
N LEU A 106 -1.31 14.45 11.90
CA LEU A 106 -2.22 14.16 10.77
C LEU A 106 -3.41 13.30 11.21
N LYS A 107 -3.20 12.29 12.04
CA LYS A 107 -4.30 11.47 12.61
C LYS A 107 -5.28 12.31 13.44
N LYS A 108 -4.79 13.32 14.17
CA LYS A 108 -5.66 14.24 14.93
C LYS A 108 -6.53 15.08 14.00
N ALA A 109 -5.95 15.57 12.91
CA ALA A 109 -6.65 16.39 11.92
C ALA A 109 -7.60 15.57 11.04
N HIS A 110 -7.22 14.33 10.71
CA HIS A 110 -7.95 13.44 9.83
C HIS A 110 -8.30 12.15 10.55
N ARG A 111 -9.47 12.13 11.21
CA ARG A 111 -9.87 11.04 12.13
C ARG A 111 -10.08 9.69 11.44
N ASN A 112 -10.23 9.66 10.14
CA ASN A 112 -10.29 8.44 9.33
C ASN A 112 -8.93 7.93 8.85
N LEU A 113 -7.84 8.69 9.08
CA LEU A 113 -6.48 8.28 8.71
C LEU A 113 -5.86 7.39 9.78
N LYS A 114 -5.50 6.15 9.43
CA LYS A 114 -4.77 5.21 10.28
C LYS A 114 -3.32 5.14 9.85
N VAL A 115 -2.43 4.93 10.80
CA VAL A 115 -1.00 4.74 10.55
C VAL A 115 -0.57 3.37 11.06
N LEU A 116 0.07 2.57 10.21
CA LEU A 116 0.61 1.28 10.57
C LEU A 116 2.14 1.30 10.40
N LEU A 117 2.86 0.58 11.25
CA LEU A 117 4.27 0.29 11.01
C LEU A 117 4.36 -0.90 10.06
N SER A 118 4.94 -0.70 8.88
CA SER A 118 5.34 -1.78 8.00
C SER A 118 6.71 -2.31 8.41
N ILE A 119 6.79 -3.62 8.63
CA ILE A 119 8.00 -4.29 9.14
C ILE A 119 8.53 -5.21 8.04
N GLY A 120 9.77 -4.99 7.63
CA GLY A 120 10.41 -5.81 6.62
C GLY A 120 10.78 -5.05 5.34
N GLY A 121 10.05 -5.31 4.28
CA GLY A 121 10.40 -4.90 2.93
C GLY A 121 11.54 -5.72 2.35
N TRP A 122 11.86 -5.51 1.07
CA TRP A 122 12.86 -6.29 0.36
C TRP A 122 14.19 -6.42 1.11
N THR A 123 14.72 -5.30 1.63
CA THR A 123 16.04 -5.24 2.26
C THR A 123 16.12 -6.02 3.57
N TYR A 124 15.03 -6.03 4.38
CA TYR A 124 15.03 -6.63 5.70
C TYR A 124 14.39 -8.02 5.74
N SER A 125 13.86 -8.51 4.63
CA SER A 125 13.15 -9.79 4.57
C SER A 125 14.01 -11.01 4.93
N SER A 126 15.31 -10.96 4.69
CA SER A 126 16.24 -12.02 5.11
C SER A 126 16.30 -12.21 6.64
N ASN A 127 15.86 -11.21 7.42
CA ASN A 127 15.90 -11.26 8.88
C ASN A 127 14.70 -12.02 9.51
N PHE A 128 13.72 -12.47 8.72
CA PHE A 128 12.51 -13.10 9.26
C PHE A 128 12.65 -14.60 9.54
N ALA A 129 13.29 -15.34 8.64
CA ALA A 129 13.19 -16.79 8.62
C ALA A 129 13.66 -17.45 9.95
N GLN A 130 14.77 -17.01 10.49
CA GLN A 130 15.33 -17.60 11.70
C GLN A 130 14.48 -17.32 12.95
N PRO A 131 14.10 -16.07 13.29
CA PRO A 131 13.27 -15.83 14.47
C PRO A 131 11.83 -16.35 14.29
N ALA A 132 11.27 -16.34 13.09
CA ALA A 132 9.93 -16.89 12.83
C ALA A 132 9.87 -18.40 13.08
N SER A 133 10.99 -19.12 12.96
CA SER A 133 11.08 -20.55 13.18
C SER A 133 10.90 -20.97 14.65
N THR A 134 11.07 -20.04 15.59
CA THR A 134 11.00 -20.35 17.03
C THR A 134 9.84 -19.63 17.71
N GLU A 135 9.23 -20.28 18.70
CA GLU A 135 8.17 -19.65 19.51
C GLU A 135 8.67 -18.40 20.23
N ALA A 136 9.90 -18.46 20.78
CA ALA A 136 10.51 -17.33 21.47
C ALA A 136 10.72 -16.13 20.53
N GLY A 137 11.22 -16.37 19.32
CA GLY A 137 11.39 -15.32 18.31
C GLY A 137 10.08 -14.69 17.88
N ARG A 138 9.05 -15.50 17.58
CA ARG A 138 7.72 -14.98 17.23
C ARG A 138 7.09 -14.16 18.36
N LYS A 139 7.20 -14.62 19.61
CA LYS A 139 6.69 -13.88 20.78
C LYS A 139 7.44 -12.56 21.01
N LEU A 140 8.74 -12.55 20.82
CA LEU A 140 9.53 -11.32 20.95
C LEU A 140 9.20 -10.35 19.81
N PHE A 141 9.05 -10.85 18.59
CA PHE A 141 8.58 -10.05 17.45
C PHE A 141 7.24 -9.38 17.80
N ALA A 142 6.24 -10.16 18.17
CA ALA A 142 4.91 -9.67 18.50
C ALA A 142 4.91 -8.64 19.63
N SER A 143 5.59 -8.93 20.72
CA SER A 143 5.64 -8.04 21.90
C SER A 143 6.39 -6.74 21.63
N SER A 144 7.50 -6.79 20.90
CA SER A 144 8.27 -5.59 20.54
C SER A 144 7.54 -4.73 19.50
N ALA A 145 6.88 -5.34 18.52
CA ALA A 145 6.06 -4.62 17.55
C ALA A 145 4.89 -3.87 18.22
N VAL A 146 4.15 -4.54 19.12
CA VAL A 146 3.06 -3.92 19.88
C VAL A 146 3.57 -2.82 20.81
N LYS A 147 4.74 -3.01 21.43
CA LYS A 147 5.35 -1.96 22.25
C LYS A 147 5.70 -0.71 21.42
N ILE A 148 6.20 -0.90 20.19
CA ILE A 148 6.44 0.23 19.26
C ILE A 148 5.11 0.91 18.91
N LEU A 149 4.07 0.14 18.58
CA LEU A 149 2.74 0.67 18.29
C LEU A 149 2.24 1.56 19.43
N GLU A 150 2.29 1.08 20.66
CA GLU A 150 1.85 1.85 21.84
C GLU A 150 2.71 3.10 22.07
N ASN A 151 4.01 2.99 21.88
CA ASN A 151 4.94 4.10 22.05
C ASN A 151 4.76 5.21 21.01
N LEU A 152 4.47 4.84 19.77
CA LEU A 152 4.41 5.78 18.64
C LEU A 152 3.00 6.29 18.34
N GLY A 153 1.97 5.72 18.96
CA GLY A 153 0.59 6.14 18.73
C GLY A 153 0.06 5.75 17.35
N ILE A 154 0.35 4.55 16.89
CA ILE A 154 -0.08 4.04 15.59
C ILE A 154 -1.20 2.99 15.72
N ASP A 155 -1.88 2.68 14.60
CA ASP A 155 -3.15 1.97 14.59
C ASP A 155 -3.02 0.49 14.19
N GLY A 156 -1.81 0.04 13.89
CA GLY A 156 -1.62 -1.36 13.49
C GLY A 156 -0.20 -1.68 13.05
N ILE A 157 -0.06 -2.93 12.62
CA ILE A 157 1.18 -3.50 12.10
C ILE A 157 0.89 -4.05 10.70
N ASP A 158 1.77 -3.74 9.77
CA ASP A 158 1.87 -4.36 8.45
C ASP A 158 3.13 -5.21 8.41
N ILE A 159 3.07 -6.44 7.89
CA ILE A 159 4.23 -7.33 7.77
C ILE A 159 4.54 -7.54 6.30
N ASP A 160 5.75 -7.18 5.92
CA ASP A 160 6.27 -7.24 4.56
C ASP A 160 7.45 -8.20 4.49
N TRP A 161 7.16 -9.51 4.50
CA TRP A 161 8.17 -10.55 4.34
C TRP A 161 8.22 -11.03 2.87
N GLU A 162 9.26 -10.63 2.18
CA GLU A 162 9.45 -10.89 0.75
C GLU A 162 10.62 -11.87 0.50
N TYR A 163 10.42 -13.18 0.45
CA TYR A 163 9.21 -13.96 0.68
C TYR A 163 9.58 -15.24 1.45
N PRO A 164 8.66 -15.94 2.11
CA PRO A 164 8.91 -17.30 2.58
C PRO A 164 9.38 -18.18 1.42
N GLN A 165 10.49 -18.92 1.61
CA GLN A 165 11.18 -19.64 0.54
C GLN A 165 10.70 -21.09 0.37
N ASN A 166 9.98 -21.63 1.36
CA ASN A 166 9.50 -23.01 1.38
C ASN A 166 8.25 -23.15 2.28
N GLU A 167 7.66 -24.33 2.30
CA GLU A 167 6.45 -24.60 3.10
C GLU A 167 6.66 -24.43 4.60
N GLU A 168 7.85 -24.74 5.11
CA GLU A 168 8.17 -24.57 6.52
C GLU A 168 8.15 -23.11 6.91
N GLN A 169 8.79 -22.23 6.13
CA GLN A 169 8.77 -20.78 6.35
C GLN A 169 7.34 -20.21 6.20
N ALA A 170 6.57 -20.71 5.23
CA ALA A 170 5.17 -20.32 5.08
C ALA A 170 4.32 -20.71 6.31
N ALA A 171 4.56 -21.87 6.90
CA ALA A 171 3.92 -22.29 8.14
C ALA A 171 4.35 -21.40 9.33
N HIS A 172 5.63 -21.08 9.42
CA HIS A 172 6.16 -20.17 10.44
C HIS A 172 5.58 -18.75 10.29
N TYR A 173 5.29 -18.32 9.06
CA TYR A 173 4.63 -17.04 8.83
C TYR A 173 3.20 -17.00 9.40
N VAL A 174 2.42 -18.08 9.22
CA VAL A 174 1.10 -18.21 9.85
C VAL A 174 1.20 -18.11 11.37
N GLU A 175 2.15 -18.83 11.98
CA GLU A 175 2.37 -18.78 13.42
C GLU A 175 2.82 -17.39 13.90
N LEU A 176 3.64 -16.68 13.13
CA LEU A 176 4.04 -15.30 13.41
C LEU A 176 2.81 -14.37 13.41
N LEU A 177 1.94 -14.47 12.39
CA LEU A 177 0.71 -13.69 12.32
C LEU A 177 -0.22 -13.97 13.49
N ARG A 178 -0.34 -15.23 13.90
CA ARG A 178 -1.12 -15.62 15.09
C ARG A 178 -0.59 -14.93 16.35
N GLU A 179 0.73 -14.94 16.59
CA GLU A 179 1.33 -14.31 17.76
C GLU A 179 1.12 -12.78 17.73
N VAL A 180 1.32 -12.15 16.57
CA VAL A 180 1.12 -10.69 16.43
C VAL A 180 -0.35 -10.32 16.65
N ARG A 181 -1.31 -11.07 16.05
CA ARG A 181 -2.74 -10.82 16.27
C ARG A 181 -3.11 -10.96 17.74
N SER A 182 -2.64 -12.04 18.39
CA SER A 182 -2.88 -12.26 19.83
C SER A 182 -2.31 -11.12 20.69
N ALA A 183 -1.13 -10.60 20.37
CA ALA A 183 -0.54 -9.49 21.12
C ALA A 183 -1.29 -8.16 20.89
N LEU A 184 -1.76 -7.90 19.68
CA LEU A 184 -2.60 -6.73 19.36
C LEU A 184 -3.93 -6.81 20.11
N ASP A 185 -4.61 -7.97 20.08
CA ASP A 185 -5.87 -8.19 20.82
C ASP A 185 -5.68 -7.99 22.33
N ALA A 186 -4.56 -8.45 22.88
CA ALA A 186 -4.24 -8.24 24.28
C ALA A 186 -4.04 -6.76 24.63
N ALA A 187 -3.42 -5.99 23.74
CA ALA A 187 -3.25 -4.55 23.90
C ALA A 187 -4.60 -3.81 23.83
N GLU A 188 -5.49 -4.21 22.91
CA GLU A 188 -6.86 -3.69 22.83
C GLU A 188 -7.64 -3.95 24.13
N HIS A 189 -7.54 -5.17 24.69
CA HIS A 189 -8.27 -5.54 25.90
C HIS A 189 -7.83 -4.76 27.14
N LYS A 190 -6.58 -4.34 27.22
CA LYS A 190 -6.07 -3.52 28.34
C LYS A 190 -6.67 -2.11 28.37
N ARG A 191 -7.22 -1.62 27.26
CA ARG A 191 -7.68 -0.24 27.09
C ARG A 191 -9.12 0.05 27.55
N GLY A 192 -9.84 -0.91 28.16
CA GLY A 192 -11.14 -0.66 28.81
C GLY A 192 -12.38 -1.19 28.07
N ASN A 193 -13.56 -0.65 28.36
CA ASN A 193 -14.87 -1.19 28.02
C ASN A 193 -15.10 -1.46 26.52
N GLN A 194 -15.81 -2.55 26.20
CA GLN A 194 -16.09 -3.05 24.83
C GLN A 194 -16.68 -2.01 23.85
N GLN A 195 -17.33 -0.97 24.34
CA GLN A 195 -17.99 0.06 23.50
C GLN A 195 -17.04 1.14 22.96
N GLN A 196 -15.79 1.22 23.44
CA GLN A 196 -14.79 2.22 23.03
C GLN A 196 -13.47 1.59 22.56
N ARG A 197 -13.44 0.27 22.30
CA ARG A 197 -12.20 -0.40 21.86
C ARG A 197 -11.91 -0.07 20.41
N THR A 198 -10.76 0.57 20.18
CA THR A 198 -10.19 0.68 18.84
C THR A 198 -9.57 -0.66 18.46
N HIS A 199 -9.94 -1.20 17.31
CA HIS A 199 -9.32 -2.40 16.75
C HIS A 199 -7.97 -2.02 16.12
N PHE A 200 -6.88 -2.69 16.53
CA PHE A 200 -5.58 -2.54 15.92
C PHE A 200 -5.44 -3.46 14.71
N LEU A 201 -5.07 -2.87 13.59
CA LEU A 201 -4.99 -3.57 12.33
C LEU A 201 -3.75 -4.47 12.24
N LEU A 202 -3.93 -5.63 11.61
CA LEU A 202 -2.84 -6.49 11.16
C LEU A 202 -2.99 -6.74 9.66
N THR A 203 -2.01 -6.31 8.88
CA THR A 203 -1.99 -6.45 7.42
C THR A 203 -0.69 -7.08 6.95
N VAL A 204 -0.65 -7.48 5.71
CA VAL A 204 0.57 -7.96 5.05
C VAL A 204 0.69 -7.34 3.67
N ALA A 205 1.92 -7.10 3.23
CA ALA A 205 2.23 -7.00 1.82
C ALA A 205 2.33 -8.42 1.24
N CYS A 206 1.68 -8.66 0.11
CA CYS A 206 1.63 -9.99 -0.46
C CYS A 206 1.98 -10.00 -1.95
N PRO A 207 2.64 -11.09 -2.43
CA PRO A 207 3.14 -11.19 -3.79
C PRO A 207 2.01 -11.35 -4.81
N ALA A 208 2.21 -10.80 -6.02
CA ALA A 208 1.37 -11.09 -7.18
C ALA A 208 2.00 -12.12 -8.14
N GLY A 209 3.28 -12.45 -7.97
CA GLY A 209 3.96 -13.51 -8.73
C GLY A 209 3.60 -14.90 -8.23
N ALA A 210 3.26 -15.81 -9.17
CA ALA A 210 2.77 -17.16 -8.85
C ALA A 210 3.79 -18.00 -8.07
N GLU A 211 5.08 -17.84 -8.37
CA GLU A 211 6.16 -18.56 -7.68
C GLU A 211 6.22 -18.25 -6.18
N ASN A 212 5.69 -17.10 -5.76
CA ASN A 212 5.66 -16.67 -4.36
C ASN A 212 4.29 -16.89 -3.71
N PHE A 213 3.19 -16.49 -4.35
CA PHE A 213 1.88 -16.64 -3.71
C PHE A 213 1.47 -18.12 -3.55
N GLN A 214 1.90 -19.01 -4.42
CA GLN A 214 1.60 -20.44 -4.31
C GLN A 214 2.25 -21.12 -3.09
N ARG A 215 3.29 -20.52 -2.52
CA ARG A 215 3.93 -21.01 -1.28
C ARG A 215 3.18 -20.57 -0.03
N LEU A 216 2.39 -19.51 -0.09
CA LEU A 216 1.69 -18.98 1.09
C LEU A 216 0.53 -19.89 1.51
N LYS A 217 0.32 -19.96 2.80
CA LYS A 217 -0.84 -20.65 3.40
C LYS A 217 -1.98 -19.62 3.59
N ILE A 218 -2.51 -19.15 2.45
CA ILE A 218 -3.43 -18.00 2.41
C ILE A 218 -4.65 -18.19 3.32
N PRO A 219 -5.40 -19.35 3.28
CA PRO A 219 -6.57 -19.51 4.14
C PRO A 219 -6.25 -19.46 5.63
N GLU A 220 -5.08 -19.96 6.03
CA GLU A 220 -4.65 -19.93 7.42
C GLU A 220 -4.21 -18.53 7.85
N MET A 221 -3.51 -17.79 6.96
CA MET A 221 -3.08 -16.41 7.21
C MET A 221 -4.29 -15.46 7.32
N ASP A 222 -5.31 -15.63 6.45
CA ASP A 222 -6.47 -14.75 6.37
C ASP A 222 -7.29 -14.68 7.66
N ARG A 223 -7.19 -15.70 8.53
CA ARG A 223 -7.84 -15.74 9.84
C ARG A 223 -7.37 -14.64 10.79
N TYR A 224 -6.14 -14.14 10.57
CA TYR A 224 -5.48 -13.16 11.45
C TYR A 224 -5.43 -11.76 10.86
N LEU A 225 -5.68 -11.63 9.53
CA LEU A 225 -5.47 -10.41 8.78
C LEU A 225 -6.76 -9.61 8.60
N ASP A 226 -6.64 -8.31 8.72
CA ASP A 226 -7.71 -7.36 8.39
C ASP A 226 -7.82 -7.16 6.88
N PHE A 227 -6.69 -6.97 6.21
CA PHE A 227 -6.62 -6.91 4.75
C PHE A 227 -5.20 -7.22 4.22
N TRP A 228 -5.14 -7.44 2.92
CA TRP A 228 -3.95 -7.81 2.17
C TRP A 228 -3.57 -6.70 1.20
N ASN A 229 -2.34 -6.20 1.28
CA ASN A 229 -1.78 -5.24 0.33
C ASN A 229 -1.13 -6.03 -0.81
N LEU A 230 -1.85 -6.22 -1.92
CA LEU A 230 -1.35 -6.98 -3.07
C LEU A 230 -0.35 -6.13 -3.85
N MET A 231 0.90 -6.53 -3.88
CA MET A 231 1.99 -5.88 -4.63
C MET A 231 1.87 -6.18 -6.13
N ALA A 232 0.87 -5.58 -6.78
CA ALA A 232 0.55 -5.77 -8.19
C ALA A 232 1.38 -4.86 -9.09
N TYR A 233 2.68 -4.88 -8.89
CA TYR A 233 3.70 -4.15 -9.64
C TYR A 233 5.02 -4.94 -9.66
N ASP A 234 6.05 -4.41 -10.31
CA ASP A 234 7.34 -5.07 -10.48
C ASP A 234 7.26 -6.42 -11.24
N TYR A 235 6.30 -6.55 -12.13
CA TYR A 235 6.16 -7.76 -12.97
C TYR A 235 7.27 -7.87 -14.01
N ALA A 236 7.81 -6.75 -14.46
CA ALA A 236 8.93 -6.68 -15.38
C ALA A 236 9.93 -5.59 -14.95
N GLY A 237 11.20 -5.80 -15.22
CA GLY A 237 12.29 -4.89 -14.88
C GLY A 237 13.62 -5.33 -15.47
N SER A 238 14.73 -4.88 -14.92
CA SER A 238 16.10 -5.20 -15.42
C SER A 238 16.41 -6.70 -15.47
N TRP A 239 15.70 -7.49 -14.68
CA TRP A 239 15.81 -8.97 -14.63
C TRP A 239 15.04 -9.69 -15.72
N SER A 240 14.19 -8.98 -16.49
CA SER A 240 13.35 -9.58 -17.51
C SER A 240 14.13 -9.96 -18.75
N GLN A 241 13.66 -10.97 -19.48
CA GLN A 241 14.25 -11.36 -20.78
C GLN A 241 13.80 -10.44 -21.94
N LYS A 242 12.63 -9.82 -21.78
CA LYS A 242 11.98 -8.93 -22.74
C LYS A 242 11.48 -7.68 -22.03
N ALA A 243 11.38 -6.57 -22.77
CA ALA A 243 10.69 -5.39 -22.27
C ALA A 243 9.23 -5.75 -21.98
N GLY A 244 8.75 -5.42 -20.79
CA GLY A 244 7.45 -5.87 -20.35
C GLY A 244 6.69 -4.83 -19.55
N HIS A 245 5.42 -5.14 -19.29
CA HIS A 245 4.58 -4.33 -18.42
C HIS A 245 4.86 -4.67 -16.95
N GLN A 246 5.06 -3.65 -16.14
CA GLN A 246 5.36 -3.88 -14.73
C GLN A 246 4.11 -4.02 -13.85
N ALA A 247 2.92 -3.69 -14.34
CA ALA A 247 1.71 -3.62 -13.51
C ALA A 247 0.41 -3.82 -14.31
N ASN A 248 0.43 -4.68 -15.33
CA ASN A 248 -0.72 -4.97 -16.18
C ASN A 248 -1.84 -5.70 -15.42
N LEU A 249 -3.08 -5.40 -15.80
CA LEU A 249 -4.25 -6.10 -15.25
C LEU A 249 -4.36 -7.51 -15.83
N ASN A 250 -4.33 -7.65 -17.15
CA ASN A 250 -4.64 -8.90 -17.85
C ASN A 250 -3.39 -9.47 -18.54
N PRO A 251 -3.35 -10.79 -18.77
CA PRO A 251 -2.34 -11.40 -19.63
C PRO A 251 -2.60 -11.04 -21.10
N GLU A 252 -1.53 -10.93 -21.87
CA GLU A 252 -1.59 -10.82 -23.32
C GLU A 252 -1.15 -12.14 -23.97
N HIS A 253 -1.93 -12.66 -24.91
CA HIS A 253 -1.63 -13.95 -25.55
C HIS A 253 -0.72 -13.80 -26.78
N GLU A 254 -0.82 -12.70 -27.54
CA GLU A 254 -0.04 -12.47 -28.74
C GLU A 254 1.42 -12.10 -28.41
N HIS A 255 1.61 -11.37 -27.31
CA HIS A 255 2.93 -10.97 -26.80
C HIS A 255 3.10 -11.39 -25.33
N ALA A 256 2.90 -12.67 -25.05
CA ALA A 256 2.95 -13.22 -23.70
C ALA A 256 4.22 -12.87 -22.90
N ALA A 257 5.33 -12.60 -23.61
CA ALA A 257 6.57 -12.17 -23.00
C ALA A 257 6.52 -10.74 -22.40
N ALA A 258 5.53 -9.93 -22.78
CA ALA A 258 5.29 -8.61 -22.19
C ALA A 258 4.51 -8.66 -20.87
N THR A 259 3.81 -9.77 -20.61
CA THR A 259 2.90 -9.96 -19.46
C THR A 259 3.18 -11.27 -18.74
N VAL A 260 4.41 -11.45 -18.23
CA VAL A 260 4.83 -12.66 -17.48
C VAL A 260 4.04 -12.89 -16.20
N CYS A 261 3.47 -11.83 -15.64
CA CYS A 261 2.51 -11.84 -14.53
C CYS A 261 1.28 -11.01 -14.92
N SER A 262 0.17 -11.20 -14.22
CA SER A 262 -1.00 -10.33 -14.35
C SER A 262 -1.72 -10.18 -13.02
N THR A 263 -2.25 -9.01 -12.77
CA THR A 263 -3.05 -8.70 -11.58
C THR A 263 -4.28 -9.61 -11.48
N THR A 264 -4.97 -9.85 -12.60
CA THR A 264 -6.18 -10.71 -12.63
C THR A 264 -5.85 -12.13 -12.16
N ALA A 265 -4.74 -12.72 -12.61
CA ALA A 265 -4.35 -14.07 -12.17
C ALA A 265 -4.05 -14.12 -10.66
N ALA A 266 -3.39 -13.10 -10.12
CA ALA A 266 -3.13 -13.00 -8.69
C ALA A 266 -4.44 -12.85 -7.89
N VAL A 267 -5.30 -11.90 -8.25
CA VAL A 267 -6.60 -11.68 -7.59
C VAL A 267 -7.46 -12.96 -7.61
N GLU A 268 -7.54 -13.65 -8.75
CA GLU A 268 -8.27 -14.91 -8.88
C GLU A 268 -7.70 -16.03 -8.00
N TYR A 269 -6.39 -16.06 -7.81
CA TYR A 269 -5.78 -17.05 -6.90
C TYR A 269 -6.10 -16.76 -5.44
N TYR A 270 -5.98 -15.50 -4.99
CA TYR A 270 -6.28 -15.11 -3.61
C TYR A 270 -7.76 -15.24 -3.26
N THR A 271 -8.65 -14.86 -4.17
CA THR A 271 -10.11 -14.85 -3.91
C THR A 271 -10.82 -16.13 -4.31
N GLY A 272 -10.18 -16.94 -5.14
CA GLY A 272 -10.71 -18.22 -5.63
C GLY A 272 -10.58 -19.38 -4.63
N PRO A 273 -10.83 -20.61 -5.07
CA PRO A 273 -10.86 -21.79 -4.19
C PRO A 273 -9.55 -22.06 -3.43
N HIS A 274 -8.41 -21.61 -3.93
CA HIS A 274 -7.11 -21.79 -3.30
C HIS A 274 -6.89 -20.85 -2.13
N GLY A 275 -7.22 -19.56 -2.30
CA GLY A 275 -7.00 -18.54 -1.27
C GLY A 275 -8.21 -18.34 -0.36
N GLY A 276 -9.41 -18.31 -0.92
CA GLY A 276 -10.66 -18.12 -0.19
C GLY A 276 -10.82 -16.75 0.48
N VAL A 277 -9.94 -15.79 0.15
CA VAL A 277 -9.98 -14.44 0.72
C VAL A 277 -11.18 -13.69 0.17
N HIS A 278 -11.93 -13.02 1.03
CA HIS A 278 -13.01 -12.16 0.56
C HIS A 278 -12.46 -10.99 -0.25
N PRO A 279 -12.97 -10.70 -1.45
CA PRO A 279 -12.42 -9.66 -2.33
C PRO A 279 -12.20 -8.31 -1.64
N SER A 280 -13.10 -7.88 -0.75
CA SER A 280 -12.99 -6.62 -0.01
C SER A 280 -11.79 -6.54 0.95
N LYS A 281 -11.09 -7.65 1.20
CA LYS A 281 -9.85 -7.68 1.97
C LYS A 281 -8.60 -7.53 1.09
N ILE A 282 -8.74 -7.56 -0.24
CA ILE A 282 -7.62 -7.35 -1.18
C ILE A 282 -7.55 -5.86 -1.54
N ILE A 283 -6.42 -5.23 -1.25
CA ILE A 283 -6.13 -3.85 -1.63
C ILE A 283 -5.15 -3.90 -2.81
N LEU A 284 -5.53 -3.32 -3.93
CA LEU A 284 -4.77 -3.37 -5.17
C LEU A 284 -3.56 -2.45 -5.12
N GLY A 285 -2.36 -3.00 -5.14
CA GLY A 285 -1.11 -2.23 -5.24
C GLY A 285 -0.90 -1.63 -6.62
N MET A 286 -0.46 -0.39 -6.65
CA MET A 286 -0.18 0.39 -7.86
C MET A 286 1.14 1.13 -7.70
N PRO A 287 1.98 1.20 -8.77
CA PRO A 287 3.28 1.88 -8.69
C PRO A 287 3.13 3.39 -8.95
N LEU A 288 3.81 4.20 -8.15
CA LEU A 288 4.03 5.63 -8.40
C LEU A 288 5.38 5.87 -9.10
N TYR A 289 5.85 4.89 -9.86
CA TYR A 289 7.14 4.93 -10.57
C TYR A 289 7.08 4.15 -11.89
N GLY A 290 8.04 4.42 -12.75
CA GLY A 290 8.21 3.71 -14.01
C GLY A 290 9.51 2.92 -14.07
N ARG A 291 9.48 1.78 -14.77
CA ARG A 291 10.65 0.93 -15.08
C ARG A 291 11.04 1.04 -16.54
N THR A 292 12.31 1.33 -16.76
CA THR A 292 12.89 1.63 -18.08
C THR A 292 13.45 0.40 -18.75
N PHE A 293 13.26 0.34 -20.08
CA PHE A 293 13.89 -0.61 -20.98
C PHE A 293 14.49 0.17 -22.17
N THR A 294 15.79 0.04 -22.41
CA THR A 294 16.48 0.74 -23.50
C THR A 294 16.81 -0.19 -24.66
N ASN A 295 17.09 0.39 -25.85
CA ASN A 295 17.35 -0.34 -27.06
C ASN A 295 16.26 -1.39 -27.39
N THR A 296 15.01 -0.99 -27.23
CA THR A 296 13.84 -1.82 -27.54
C THR A 296 12.94 -1.17 -28.56
N SER A 297 12.03 -1.94 -29.17
CA SER A 297 10.97 -1.43 -30.03
C SER A 297 9.61 -1.36 -29.29
N GLY A 298 9.55 -1.83 -28.05
CA GLY A 298 8.35 -1.79 -27.21
C GLY A 298 8.10 -3.06 -26.41
N PRO A 299 6.87 -3.22 -25.88
CA PRO A 299 6.50 -4.38 -25.07
C PRO A 299 6.65 -5.69 -25.84
N GLY A 300 7.22 -6.72 -25.20
CA GLY A 300 7.46 -8.04 -25.81
C GLY A 300 8.76 -8.15 -26.61
N ASP A 301 9.42 -7.05 -26.91
CA ASP A 301 10.66 -7.05 -27.68
C ASP A 301 11.91 -7.21 -26.80
N ALA A 302 13.03 -7.52 -27.47
CA ALA A 302 14.32 -7.52 -26.82
C ALA A 302 14.69 -6.10 -26.36
N PHE A 303 15.45 -6.01 -25.28
CA PHE A 303 16.02 -4.75 -24.78
C PHE A 303 17.46 -4.94 -24.34
N GLN A 304 18.21 -3.86 -24.23
CA GLN A 304 19.57 -3.87 -23.71
C GLN A 304 19.73 -2.79 -22.65
N GLY A 305 19.66 -3.21 -21.37
CA GLY A 305 19.81 -2.35 -20.22
C GLY A 305 18.60 -1.48 -19.92
N VAL A 306 18.74 -0.71 -18.88
CA VAL A 306 17.69 0.17 -18.32
C VAL A 306 18.08 1.65 -18.35
N GLY A 307 19.11 1.99 -19.12
CA GLY A 307 19.68 3.34 -19.14
C GLY A 307 20.69 3.57 -18.01
N GLY A 308 21.27 4.78 -17.99
CA GLY A 308 22.25 5.20 -16.99
C GLY A 308 21.68 6.15 -15.92
N GLU A 309 20.42 6.52 -16.03
CA GLU A 309 19.75 7.54 -15.21
C GLU A 309 18.51 6.98 -14.54
N GLY A 310 18.00 7.71 -13.56
CA GLY A 310 16.76 7.45 -12.83
C GLY A 310 16.54 8.52 -11.79
N SER A 311 15.39 8.52 -11.10
CA SER A 311 15.14 9.49 -10.03
C SER A 311 16.01 9.21 -8.80
N TRP A 312 16.07 7.95 -8.36
CA TRP A 312 16.84 7.51 -7.18
C TRP A 312 17.65 6.25 -7.44
N GLU A 313 17.19 5.42 -8.36
CA GLU A 313 17.84 4.20 -8.82
C GLU A 313 17.90 4.21 -10.35
N THR A 314 18.98 3.67 -10.90
CA THR A 314 19.15 3.57 -12.35
C THR A 314 17.98 2.79 -12.98
N GLY A 315 17.35 3.40 -13.98
CA GLY A 315 16.22 2.82 -14.72
C GLY A 315 14.87 2.94 -14.04
N ILE A 316 14.80 3.59 -12.87
CA ILE A 316 13.54 3.82 -12.14
C ILE A 316 13.26 5.32 -12.03
N TRP A 317 12.11 5.74 -12.51
CA TRP A 317 11.69 7.13 -12.52
C TRP A 317 10.43 7.34 -11.69
N ASP A 318 10.44 8.35 -10.81
CA ASP A 318 9.22 8.79 -10.11
C ASP A 318 8.14 9.17 -11.13
N PHE A 319 6.89 8.83 -10.85
CA PHE A 319 5.77 9.21 -11.71
C PHE A 319 5.72 10.71 -12.00
N LYS A 320 6.00 11.54 -10.99
CA LYS A 320 5.95 13.02 -11.13
C LYS A 320 6.86 13.60 -12.21
N VAL A 321 7.86 12.86 -12.69
CA VAL A 321 8.79 13.29 -13.76
C VAL A 321 8.55 12.57 -15.09
N LEU A 322 7.47 11.81 -15.21
CA LEU A 322 7.05 11.09 -16.42
C LEU A 322 5.86 11.80 -17.10
N PRO A 323 5.67 11.67 -18.44
CA PRO A 323 6.62 11.07 -19.38
C PRO A 323 7.90 11.89 -19.52
N LYS A 324 8.98 11.25 -19.97
CA LYS A 324 10.21 11.99 -20.31
C LYS A 324 10.01 12.79 -21.60
N PRO A 325 10.72 13.92 -21.78
CA PRO A 325 10.63 14.71 -22.99
C PRO A 325 10.89 13.86 -24.25
N GLY A 326 10.02 13.99 -25.26
CA GLY A 326 10.11 13.23 -26.51
C GLY A 326 9.38 11.90 -26.53
N ALA A 327 9.05 11.36 -25.37
CA ALA A 327 8.29 10.11 -25.27
C ALA A 327 6.77 10.36 -25.41
N GLN A 328 6.08 9.41 -26.03
CA GLN A 328 4.61 9.40 -26.15
C GLN A 328 4.02 8.32 -25.24
N GLU A 329 2.97 8.67 -24.53
CA GLU A 329 2.23 7.72 -23.70
C GLU A 329 1.31 6.85 -24.55
N VAL A 330 1.24 5.58 -24.19
CA VAL A 330 0.37 4.57 -24.79
C VAL A 330 -0.42 3.90 -23.67
N HIS A 331 -1.71 3.70 -23.91
CA HIS A 331 -2.61 3.00 -23.02
C HIS A 331 -3.29 1.85 -23.75
N ASP A 332 -3.01 0.63 -23.34
CA ASP A 332 -3.67 -0.59 -23.83
C ASP A 332 -4.76 -1.02 -22.87
N THR A 333 -6.00 -0.70 -23.20
CA THR A 333 -7.17 -1.00 -22.37
C THR A 333 -7.46 -2.50 -22.26
N LYS A 334 -7.07 -3.31 -23.25
CA LYS A 334 -7.30 -4.77 -23.27
C LYS A 334 -6.37 -5.49 -22.31
N VAL A 335 -5.09 -5.14 -22.36
CA VAL A 335 -4.07 -5.66 -21.43
C VAL A 335 -4.20 -4.98 -20.06
N GLY A 336 -4.73 -3.77 -20.03
CA GLY A 336 -4.78 -2.96 -18.81
C GLY A 336 -3.38 -2.55 -18.38
N ALA A 337 -2.63 -1.95 -19.31
CA ALA A 337 -1.27 -1.48 -19.09
C ALA A 337 -1.02 -0.16 -19.82
N SER A 338 -0.11 0.64 -19.28
CA SER A 338 0.35 1.86 -19.93
C SER A 338 1.87 2.00 -19.85
N TRP A 339 2.41 2.76 -20.79
CA TRP A 339 3.84 3.05 -20.86
C TRP A 339 4.07 4.30 -21.70
N SER A 340 5.28 4.84 -21.65
CA SER A 340 5.75 5.81 -22.62
C SER A 340 6.83 5.20 -23.50
N TYR A 341 6.91 5.66 -24.77
CA TYR A 341 7.91 5.24 -25.74
C TYR A 341 8.54 6.43 -26.46
N ASP A 342 9.86 6.52 -26.41
CA ASP A 342 10.66 7.43 -27.22
C ASP A 342 11.27 6.64 -28.40
N ALA A 343 10.75 6.90 -29.61
CA ALA A 343 11.18 6.20 -30.81
C ALA A 343 12.63 6.59 -31.24
N THR A 344 13.07 7.79 -30.89
CA THR A 344 14.44 8.27 -31.20
C THR A 344 15.46 7.61 -30.27
N ALA A 345 15.18 7.62 -28.97
CA ALA A 345 16.04 6.99 -27.99
C ALA A 345 15.82 5.47 -27.88
N ARG A 346 14.78 4.93 -28.56
CA ARG A 346 14.37 3.53 -28.49
C ARG A 346 14.20 3.08 -27.01
N THR A 347 13.54 3.91 -26.24
CA THR A 347 13.36 3.72 -24.78
C THR A 347 11.89 3.61 -24.43
N MET A 348 11.55 2.54 -23.76
CA MET A 348 10.24 2.30 -23.16
C MET A 348 10.34 2.50 -21.65
N ILE A 349 9.33 3.16 -21.05
CA ILE A 349 9.15 3.21 -19.60
C ILE A 349 7.76 2.71 -19.28
N SER A 350 7.65 1.60 -18.55
CA SER A 350 6.38 1.03 -18.09
C SER A 350 5.96 1.67 -16.78
N TYR A 351 4.78 2.29 -16.73
CA TYR A 351 4.19 2.93 -15.55
C TYR A 351 2.69 3.15 -15.75
N ASP A 352 1.98 3.41 -14.64
CA ASP A 352 0.56 3.73 -14.69
C ASP A 352 0.35 5.22 -15.03
N THR A 353 -0.43 5.49 -16.08
CA THR A 353 -0.96 6.83 -16.41
C THR A 353 -2.27 7.09 -15.65
N ALA A 354 -2.77 8.33 -15.69
CA ALA A 354 -4.07 8.67 -15.10
C ALA A 354 -5.21 7.82 -15.68
N ASP A 355 -5.22 7.59 -17.01
CA ASP A 355 -6.23 6.75 -17.66
C ASP A 355 -6.12 5.29 -17.20
N MET A 356 -4.89 4.77 -17.00
CA MET A 356 -4.68 3.43 -16.48
C MET A 356 -5.17 3.30 -15.04
N VAL A 357 -4.92 4.30 -14.21
CA VAL A 357 -5.41 4.33 -12.83
C VAL A 357 -6.94 4.40 -12.77
N ALA A 358 -7.58 5.15 -13.64
CA ALA A 358 -9.04 5.17 -13.75
C ALA A 358 -9.59 3.78 -14.13
N GLN A 359 -8.96 3.07 -15.06
CA GLN A 359 -9.31 1.68 -15.40
C GLN A 359 -9.10 0.73 -14.23
N LYS A 360 -8.02 0.90 -13.46
CA LYS A 360 -7.76 0.10 -12.24
C LYS A 360 -8.79 0.36 -11.14
N ALA A 361 -9.24 1.60 -10.97
CA ALA A 361 -10.32 1.92 -10.05
C ALA A 361 -11.64 1.24 -10.45
N GLU A 362 -11.95 1.17 -11.74
CA GLU A 362 -13.08 0.40 -12.24
C GLU A 362 -12.92 -1.09 -11.99
N TYR A 363 -11.75 -1.65 -12.25
CA TYR A 363 -11.42 -3.05 -11.94
C TYR A 363 -11.61 -3.38 -10.45
N VAL A 364 -11.15 -2.50 -9.54
CA VAL A 364 -11.35 -2.64 -8.09
C VAL A 364 -12.86 -2.71 -7.77
N ARG A 365 -13.65 -1.83 -8.36
CA ARG A 365 -15.12 -1.81 -8.17
C ARG A 365 -15.78 -3.07 -8.71
N GLU A 366 -15.46 -3.48 -9.93
CA GLU A 366 -16.05 -4.64 -10.59
C GLU A 366 -15.72 -5.96 -9.89
N ARG A 367 -14.51 -6.09 -9.37
CA ARG A 367 -14.07 -7.28 -8.63
C ARG A 367 -14.45 -7.23 -7.14
N GLY A 368 -15.04 -6.13 -6.65
CA GLY A 368 -15.40 -5.94 -5.25
C GLY A 368 -14.20 -5.89 -4.31
N LEU A 369 -13.03 -5.41 -4.80
CA LEU A 369 -11.82 -5.29 -4.00
C LEU A 369 -11.96 -4.16 -2.97
N GLY A 370 -11.11 -4.19 -1.94
CA GLY A 370 -11.21 -3.27 -0.80
C GLY A 370 -10.69 -1.86 -1.06
N GLY A 371 -9.94 -1.63 -2.15
CA GLY A 371 -9.38 -0.32 -2.46
C GLY A 371 -8.05 -0.36 -3.20
N GLY A 372 -7.29 0.74 -3.12
CA GLY A 372 -5.98 0.93 -3.73
C GLY A 372 -4.85 1.09 -2.71
N MET A 373 -3.64 0.70 -3.10
CA MET A 373 -2.42 0.91 -2.32
C MET A 373 -1.31 1.40 -3.25
N TRP A 374 -0.45 2.28 -2.74
CA TRP A 374 0.58 2.96 -3.52
C TRP A 374 1.99 2.74 -2.97
N TRP A 375 2.90 2.30 -3.83
CA TRP A 375 4.34 2.33 -3.60
C TRP A 375 4.97 3.40 -4.46
N GLU A 376 5.56 4.50 -4.00
CA GLU A 376 5.42 5.05 -2.67
C GLU A 376 5.13 6.57 -2.77
N SER A 377 4.61 7.17 -1.74
CA SER A 377 3.97 8.50 -1.72
C SER A 377 4.82 9.66 -2.24
N SER A 378 6.17 9.60 -2.07
CA SER A 378 7.05 10.69 -2.47
C SER A 378 7.16 10.86 -3.99
N ALA A 379 6.75 9.86 -4.75
CA ALA A 379 6.92 9.81 -6.19
C ALA A 379 5.70 10.32 -6.97
N ASP A 380 4.57 10.59 -6.31
CA ASP A 380 3.36 11.14 -6.93
C ASP A 380 3.49 12.64 -7.24
N ARG A 381 2.58 13.12 -8.07
CA ARG A 381 2.36 14.56 -8.31
C ARG A 381 1.50 15.15 -7.19
N PRO A 382 1.58 16.46 -6.95
CA PRO A 382 0.69 17.12 -5.99
C PRO A 382 -0.79 17.01 -6.38
N ILE A 383 -1.65 17.03 -5.39
CA ILE A 383 -3.11 17.12 -5.59
C ILE A 383 -3.44 18.37 -6.44
N GLY A 384 -4.33 18.19 -7.40
CA GLY A 384 -4.65 19.22 -8.41
C GLY A 384 -3.60 19.35 -9.51
N GLY A 385 -2.46 18.66 -9.42
CA GLY A 385 -1.37 18.64 -10.40
C GLY A 385 -1.27 17.36 -11.22
N GLY A 386 -2.31 16.51 -11.19
CA GLY A 386 -2.34 15.22 -11.89
C GLY A 386 -1.86 14.04 -11.03
N SER A 387 -2.07 14.09 -9.72
CA SER A 387 -1.81 12.99 -8.80
C SER A 387 -2.57 11.73 -9.20
N LEU A 388 -1.92 10.57 -9.14
CA LEU A 388 -2.57 9.27 -9.37
C LEU A 388 -3.44 8.86 -8.18
N ILE A 389 -3.03 9.19 -6.95
CA ILE A 389 -3.85 8.99 -5.75
C ILE A 389 -5.18 9.75 -5.90
N GLU A 390 -5.13 11.04 -6.26
CA GLU A 390 -6.33 11.84 -6.52
C GLU A 390 -7.20 11.23 -7.62
N THR A 391 -6.57 10.77 -8.71
CA THR A 391 -7.26 10.16 -9.85
C THR A 391 -8.02 8.91 -9.44
N PHE A 392 -7.38 8.02 -8.68
CA PHE A 392 -8.02 6.80 -8.18
C PHE A 392 -9.22 7.12 -7.27
N VAL A 393 -9.03 8.02 -6.31
CA VAL A 393 -10.12 8.41 -5.40
C VAL A 393 -11.30 9.00 -6.15
N LYS A 394 -11.06 9.90 -7.12
CA LYS A 394 -12.11 10.47 -7.97
C LYS A 394 -12.84 9.39 -8.77
N ALA A 395 -12.12 8.48 -9.41
CA ALA A 395 -12.69 7.37 -10.18
C ALA A 395 -13.45 6.36 -9.31
N SER A 396 -13.08 6.25 -8.02
CA SER A 396 -13.78 5.42 -7.04
C SER A 396 -15.01 6.07 -6.42
N GLY A 397 -15.40 7.28 -6.84
CA GLY A 397 -16.59 8.01 -6.38
C GLY A 397 -16.31 9.14 -5.39
N GLY A 398 -15.06 9.54 -5.25
CA GLY A 398 -14.61 10.70 -4.47
C GLY A 398 -14.33 10.38 -2.99
N VAL A 399 -13.87 11.40 -2.27
CA VAL A 399 -13.44 11.28 -0.86
C VAL A 399 -14.56 10.82 0.09
N SER A 400 -15.81 11.06 -0.25
CA SER A 400 -16.97 10.60 0.53
C SER A 400 -17.12 9.07 0.54
N ARG A 401 -16.49 8.37 -0.40
CA ARG A 401 -16.47 6.90 -0.50
C ARG A 401 -15.36 6.25 0.31
N LEU A 402 -14.41 7.02 0.80
CA LEU A 402 -13.32 6.52 1.60
C LEU A 402 -13.81 5.96 2.94
N ASP A 403 -13.12 4.95 3.47
CA ASP A 403 -13.39 4.36 4.79
C ASP A 403 -13.32 5.42 5.88
N GLN A 404 -14.43 5.59 6.62
CA GLN A 404 -14.59 6.59 7.67
C GLN A 404 -14.35 6.04 9.09
N ALA A 405 -13.93 4.78 9.22
CA ALA A 405 -13.59 4.22 10.52
C ALA A 405 -12.50 5.05 11.20
N GLN A 406 -12.71 5.39 12.47
CA GLN A 406 -11.82 6.31 13.19
C GLN A 406 -10.54 5.65 13.68
N ASN A 407 -9.47 6.42 13.67
CA ASN A 407 -8.18 6.05 14.27
C ASN A 407 -8.19 6.16 15.81
N CYS A 408 -7.16 5.60 16.42
CA CYS A 408 -6.91 5.74 17.87
C CYS A 408 -6.03 6.98 18.15
N LEU A 409 -6.37 7.75 19.18
CA LEU A 409 -5.53 8.85 19.68
C LEU A 409 -5.09 8.67 21.14
N GLU A 410 -5.54 7.63 21.82
CA GLU A 410 -5.26 7.39 23.23
C GLU A 410 -4.20 6.30 23.41
N TYR A 411 -3.04 6.68 23.93
CA TYR A 411 -1.91 5.78 24.15
C TYR A 411 -1.30 6.00 25.53
N PRO A 412 -2.02 5.60 26.61
CA PRO A 412 -1.60 5.87 28.00
C PRO A 412 -0.29 5.18 28.38
N GLU A 413 0.05 4.06 27.72
CA GLU A 413 1.26 3.26 27.96
C GLU A 413 2.49 3.75 27.17
N SER A 414 2.35 4.80 26.36
CA SER A 414 3.48 5.35 25.61
C SER A 414 4.61 5.81 26.53
N LYS A 415 5.85 5.53 26.18
CA LYS A 415 7.01 6.09 26.86
C LYS A 415 7.12 7.61 26.70
N TYR A 416 6.50 8.18 25.65
CA TYR A 416 6.56 9.59 25.35
C TYR A 416 5.47 10.39 26.05
N GLU A 417 5.89 11.39 26.83
CA GLU A 417 4.98 12.18 27.67
C GLU A 417 4.03 13.05 26.86
N ASN A 418 4.53 13.65 25.78
CA ASN A 418 3.69 14.46 24.89
C ASN A 418 2.64 13.59 24.18
N LEU A 419 2.98 12.35 23.79
CA LEU A 419 2.01 11.46 23.16
C LEU A 419 0.91 11.03 24.14
N ARG A 420 1.25 10.68 25.38
CA ARG A 420 0.23 10.39 26.41
C ARG A 420 -0.76 11.54 26.63
N LYS A 421 -0.34 12.76 26.36
CA LYS A 421 -1.16 14.00 26.41
C LYS A 421 -1.77 14.35 25.04
N GLN A 422 -1.75 13.42 24.08
CA GLN A 422 -2.27 13.59 22.73
C GLN A 422 -1.59 14.73 21.94
N ILE A 423 -0.34 15.02 22.24
CA ILE A 423 0.47 16.07 21.59
C ILE A 423 -0.33 17.35 21.47
N PRO A 424 -0.25 18.24 22.47
CA PRO A 424 -1.07 19.45 22.57
C PRO A 424 -0.82 20.43 21.40
#